data_a0e89383a9dd7ad5f53bfe7e322ca123
#
_entry.id   a0e89383a9dd7ad5f53bfe7e322ca123
#
_cell.length_a   1.000
_cell.length_b   1.000
_cell.length_c   1.000
_cell.angle_alpha   90.00
_cell.angle_beta   90.00
_cell.angle_gamma   90.00
#
_symmetry.space_group_name_H-M   'P 1'
#
loop_
_entity.id
_entity.type
_entity.pdbx_description
1 polymer ?
#
loop_
_entity_poly.entity_id
_entity_poly.type
_entity_poly.pdbx_seq_one_letter_code
_entity_poly.pdbx_strand_id
1 'polypeptide(L)'
;MKQLNFEYKGTKYTLEYTRRTVEQMEREGFVADDLKSKPVTLLPALFAGAFKAHHKSVKPEVIDEIFSKMTNKGDLIGRLAEMYNEPILALVDEPDASSENLTWTQSW
;
A
#
# COMPACT_ATOMS: atom_id res chain seq x y z
N MET A 1 -0.37 -2.17 12.39
CA MET A 1 -0.19 -1.81 10.96
C MET A 1 0.88 -2.68 10.33
N LYS A 2 0.61 -3.14 9.12
CA LYS A 2 1.54 -4.02 8.40
C LYS A 2 2.57 -3.19 7.67
N GLN A 3 3.84 -3.53 7.83
CA GLN A 3 4.95 -2.83 7.21
C GLN A 3 5.96 -3.85 6.70
N LEU A 4 6.72 -3.47 5.67
CA LEU A 4 7.90 -4.21 5.23
C LEU A 4 9.11 -3.31 5.42
N ASN A 5 10.19 -3.89 5.91
CA ASN A 5 11.43 -3.17 6.16
C ASN A 5 12.58 -3.87 5.47
N PHE A 6 13.47 -3.08 4.87
CA PHE A 6 14.69 -3.60 4.25
C PHE A 6 15.74 -2.50 4.19
N GLU A 7 16.96 -2.89 3.85
CA GLU A 7 18.06 -1.95 3.68
C GLU A 7 18.65 -2.13 2.28
N TYR A 8 18.95 -1.03 1.63
CA TYR A 8 19.57 -1.02 0.31
C TYR A 8 20.58 0.10 0.23
N LYS A 9 21.84 -0.25 -0.08
CA LYS A 9 22.95 0.70 -0.17
C LYS A 9 23.07 1.59 1.07
N GLY A 10 22.93 0.99 2.25
CA GLY A 10 23.06 1.68 3.52
C GLY A 10 21.84 2.49 3.97
N THR A 11 20.80 2.55 3.16
CA THR A 11 19.57 3.25 3.50
C THR A 11 18.49 2.25 3.94
N LYS A 12 17.87 2.54 5.06
CA LYS A 12 16.76 1.72 5.57
C LYS A 12 15.44 2.23 5.02
N TYR A 13 14.65 1.32 4.48
CA TYR A 13 13.34 1.64 3.92
C TYR A 13 12.25 0.95 4.69
N THR A 14 11.14 1.66 4.90
CA THR A 14 9.91 1.12 5.47
C THR A 14 8.80 1.32 4.47
N LEU A 15 8.19 0.23 4.03
CA LEU A 15 7.09 0.26 3.08
C LEU A 15 5.78 0.06 3.84
N GLU A 16 4.79 0.85 3.48
CA GLU A 16 3.50 0.86 4.15
C GLU A 16 2.46 1.51 3.25
N TYR A 17 1.20 1.10 3.41
CA TYR A 17 0.08 1.80 2.80
C TYR A 17 -0.77 2.38 3.91
N THR A 18 -1.05 3.68 3.80
CA THR A 18 -2.00 4.35 4.68
C THR A 18 -3.27 4.64 3.87
N ARG A 19 -4.36 4.99 4.55
CA ARG A 19 -5.58 5.40 3.87
C ARG A 19 -5.30 6.51 2.85
N ARG A 20 -4.45 7.46 3.23
CA ARG A 20 -4.12 8.59 2.35
C ARG A 20 -3.33 8.16 1.12
N THR A 21 -2.36 7.26 1.29
CA THR A 21 -1.56 6.80 0.15
C THR A 21 -2.39 5.93 -0.79
N VAL A 22 -3.29 5.10 -0.26
CA VAL A 22 -4.21 4.31 -1.07
C VAL A 22 -5.14 5.22 -1.86
N GLU A 23 -5.68 6.26 -1.21
CA GLU A 23 -6.52 7.26 -1.88
C GLU A 23 -5.78 7.92 -3.04
N GLN A 24 -4.53 8.30 -2.81
CA GLN A 24 -3.71 8.91 -3.87
C GLN A 24 -3.49 7.95 -5.02
N MET A 25 -3.19 6.68 -4.73
CA MET A 25 -3.00 5.67 -5.77
C MET A 25 -4.25 5.49 -6.62
N GLU A 26 -5.43 5.46 -5.98
CA GLU A 26 -6.69 5.37 -6.70
C GLU A 26 -6.92 6.59 -7.60
N ARG A 27 -6.61 7.78 -7.13
CA ARG A 27 -6.72 9.00 -7.94
C ARG A 27 -5.78 8.98 -9.14
N GLU A 28 -4.66 8.31 -9.02
CA GLU A 28 -3.69 8.17 -10.11
C GLU A 28 -4.06 7.04 -11.07
N GLY A 29 -5.17 6.36 -10.84
CA GLY A 29 -5.67 5.33 -11.72
C GLY A 29 -5.31 3.90 -11.33
N PHE A 30 -4.72 3.68 -10.15
CA PHE A 30 -4.42 2.34 -9.69
C PHE A 30 -5.70 1.59 -9.32
N VAL A 31 -5.90 0.42 -9.94
CA VAL A 31 -7.03 -0.46 -9.65
C VAL A 31 -6.48 -1.84 -9.28
N ALA A 32 -6.62 -2.22 -8.01
CA ALA A 32 -6.06 -3.47 -7.51
C ALA A 32 -6.61 -4.70 -8.24
N ASP A 33 -7.87 -4.67 -8.63
CA ASP A 33 -8.51 -5.79 -9.34
C ASP A 33 -7.89 -6.03 -10.71
N ASP A 34 -7.20 -5.05 -11.27
CA ASP A 34 -6.56 -5.15 -12.59
C ASP A 34 -5.14 -5.70 -12.52
N LEU A 35 -4.62 -6.01 -11.33
CA LEU A 35 -3.24 -6.51 -11.18
C LEU A 35 -2.97 -7.75 -12.03
N LYS A 36 -3.94 -8.65 -12.14
CA LYS A 36 -3.76 -9.88 -12.93
C LYS A 36 -3.81 -9.63 -14.42
N SER A 37 -4.58 -8.63 -14.86
CA SER A 37 -4.74 -8.34 -16.29
C SER A 37 -3.70 -7.38 -16.84
N LYS A 38 -3.12 -6.54 -15.97
CA LYS A 38 -2.13 -5.51 -16.36
C LYS A 38 -0.91 -5.55 -15.45
N PRO A 39 -0.24 -6.70 -15.30
CA PRO A 39 0.85 -6.84 -14.32
C PRO A 39 2.06 -5.96 -14.62
N VAL A 40 2.40 -5.76 -15.90
CA VAL A 40 3.58 -4.98 -16.26
C VAL A 40 3.47 -3.53 -15.77
N THR A 41 2.26 -2.98 -15.79
CA THR A 41 2.00 -1.62 -15.34
C THR A 41 1.73 -1.55 -13.84
N LEU A 42 0.93 -2.48 -13.33
CA LEU A 42 0.40 -2.34 -11.97
C LEU A 42 1.25 -2.96 -10.87
N LEU A 43 2.05 -4.00 -11.16
CA LEU A 43 2.95 -4.55 -10.14
C LEU A 43 4.02 -3.53 -9.73
N PRO A 44 4.71 -2.87 -10.67
CA PRO A 44 5.63 -1.78 -10.29
C PRO A 44 4.92 -0.65 -9.57
N ALA A 45 3.69 -0.31 -9.97
CA ALA A 45 2.91 0.75 -9.31
C ALA A 45 2.56 0.39 -7.88
N LEU A 46 2.20 -0.86 -7.62
CA LEU A 46 1.92 -1.35 -6.27
C LEU A 46 3.16 -1.19 -5.39
N PHE A 47 4.32 -1.62 -5.87
CA PHE A 47 5.56 -1.49 -5.13
C PHE A 47 5.92 -0.03 -4.88
N ALA A 48 5.87 0.80 -5.90
CA ALA A 48 6.21 2.22 -5.80
C ALA A 48 5.28 2.96 -4.82
N GLY A 49 4.00 2.63 -4.83
CA GLY A 49 3.03 3.26 -3.92
C GLY A 49 3.34 3.02 -2.46
N ALA A 50 3.96 1.89 -2.13
CA ALA A 50 4.32 1.55 -0.76
C ALA A 50 5.42 2.46 -0.19
N PHE A 51 6.16 3.18 -1.03
CA PHE A 51 7.19 4.12 -0.59
C PHE A 51 6.61 5.45 -0.14
N LYS A 52 5.40 5.79 -0.56
CA LYS A 52 4.86 7.16 -0.40
C LYS A 52 4.65 7.58 1.04
N ALA A 53 4.38 6.65 1.95
CA ALA A 53 4.11 6.99 3.34
C ALA A 53 5.33 7.53 4.06
N HIS A 54 6.51 6.98 3.78
CA HIS A 54 7.73 7.31 4.51
C HIS A 54 8.88 7.84 3.63
N HIS A 55 8.80 7.65 2.31
CA HIS A 55 9.92 7.95 1.41
C HIS A 55 9.43 8.64 0.14
N LYS A 56 8.77 9.78 0.32
CA LYS A 56 8.18 10.54 -0.81
C LYS A 56 9.20 11.03 -1.82
N SER A 57 10.44 11.23 -1.38
CA SER A 57 11.47 11.85 -2.21
C SER A 57 12.29 10.85 -3.02
N VAL A 58 12.05 9.56 -2.86
CA VAL A 58 12.81 8.55 -3.60
C VAL A 58 12.39 8.58 -5.06
N LYS A 59 13.38 8.66 -5.95
CA LYS A 59 13.12 8.77 -7.39
C LYS A 59 12.59 7.45 -7.96
N PRO A 60 11.71 7.53 -8.97
CA PRO A 60 11.17 6.31 -9.61
C PRO A 60 12.24 5.35 -10.10
N GLU A 61 13.37 5.88 -10.63
CA GLU A 61 14.46 5.04 -11.12
C GLU A 61 15.08 4.21 -10.00
N VAL A 62 15.19 4.79 -8.80
CA VAL A 62 15.73 4.09 -7.63
C VAL A 62 14.75 3.00 -7.17
N ILE A 63 13.46 3.30 -7.17
CA ILE A 63 12.43 2.32 -6.80
C ILE A 63 12.46 1.14 -7.78
N ASP A 64 12.56 1.41 -9.07
CA ASP A 64 12.63 0.35 -10.08
C ASP A 64 13.89 -0.50 -9.92
N GLU A 65 15.02 0.12 -9.60
CA GLU A 65 16.25 -0.61 -9.34
C GLU A 65 16.10 -1.54 -8.13
N ILE A 66 15.52 -1.02 -7.05
CA ILE A 66 15.27 -1.82 -5.85
C ILE A 66 14.37 -3.01 -6.17
N PHE A 67 13.28 -2.77 -6.88
CA PHE A 67 12.34 -3.82 -7.24
C PHE A 67 13.01 -4.93 -8.06
N SER A 68 13.87 -4.54 -9.00
CA SER A 68 14.57 -5.50 -9.85
C SER A 68 15.51 -6.40 -9.06
N LYS A 69 15.98 -5.96 -7.92
CA LYS A 69 16.90 -6.71 -7.06
C LYS A 69 16.24 -7.49 -5.95
N MET A 70 14.93 -7.32 -5.75
CA MET A 70 14.20 -8.07 -4.74
C MET A 70 14.17 -9.56 -5.07
N THR A 71 14.37 -10.39 -4.06
CA THR A 71 14.22 -11.83 -4.17
C THR A 71 12.81 -12.24 -3.76
N ASN A 72 12.40 -13.43 -4.13
CA ASN A 72 11.09 -14.00 -3.75
C ASN A 72 9.94 -13.04 -4.08
N LYS A 73 9.93 -12.55 -5.31
CA LYS A 73 8.97 -11.53 -5.73
C LYS A 73 7.52 -11.96 -5.63
N GLY A 74 7.24 -13.25 -5.81
CA GLY A 74 5.87 -13.76 -5.66
C GLY A 74 5.33 -13.53 -4.26
N ASP A 75 6.13 -13.85 -3.24
CA ASP A 75 5.74 -13.63 -1.85
C ASP A 75 5.69 -12.14 -1.54
N LEU A 76 6.65 -11.37 -2.05
CA LEU A 76 6.66 -9.92 -1.88
C LEU A 76 5.36 -9.29 -2.38
N ILE A 77 4.92 -9.65 -3.57
CA ILE A 77 3.68 -9.10 -4.15
C ILE A 77 2.47 -9.51 -3.31
N GLY A 78 2.44 -10.75 -2.84
CA GLY A 78 1.37 -11.22 -1.95
C GLY A 78 1.31 -10.42 -0.66
N ARG A 79 2.47 -10.13 -0.07
CA ARG A 79 2.52 -9.32 1.16
C ARG A 79 2.10 -7.87 0.90
N LEU A 80 2.54 -7.29 -0.22
CA LEU A 80 2.14 -5.93 -0.58
C LEU A 80 0.63 -5.84 -0.80
N ALA A 81 0.04 -6.82 -1.47
CA ALA A 81 -1.41 -6.84 -1.69
C ALA A 81 -2.17 -6.92 -0.36
N GLU A 82 -1.68 -7.73 0.58
CA GLU A 82 -2.26 -7.84 1.90
C GLU A 82 -2.18 -6.51 2.65
N MET A 83 -1.02 -5.86 2.60
CA MET A 83 -0.82 -4.55 3.21
C MET A 83 -1.71 -3.47 2.58
N TYR A 84 -1.88 -3.52 1.25
CA TYR A 84 -2.71 -2.57 0.53
C TYR A 84 -4.18 -2.67 0.95
N ASN A 85 -4.65 -3.87 1.25
CA ASN A 85 -6.04 -4.07 1.65
C ASN A 85 -6.32 -3.65 3.09
N GLU A 86 -5.31 -3.53 3.93
CA GLU A 86 -5.50 -3.21 5.35
C GLU A 86 -6.24 -1.87 5.57
N PRO A 87 -5.82 -0.74 4.95
CA PRO A 87 -6.56 0.52 5.12
C PRO A 87 -7.98 0.46 4.56
N ILE A 88 -8.19 -0.35 3.52
CA ILE A 88 -9.52 -0.52 2.93
C ILE A 88 -10.44 -1.25 3.89
N LEU A 89 -9.97 -2.35 4.47
CA LEU A 89 -10.75 -3.12 5.45
C LEU A 89 -11.04 -2.30 6.70
N ALA A 90 -10.10 -1.47 7.12
CA ALA A 90 -10.27 -0.63 8.31
C ALA A 90 -11.41 0.40 8.16
N LEU A 91 -11.78 0.75 6.93
CA LEU A 91 -12.87 1.69 6.69
C LEU A 91 -14.23 1.13 7.11
N VAL A 92 -14.37 -0.17 7.13
CA VAL A 92 -15.64 -0.83 7.48
C VAL A 92 -15.59 -1.52 8.84
N ASP A 93 -14.47 -1.40 9.56
CA ASP A 93 -14.36 -1.97 10.90
C ASP A 93 -15.21 -1.19 11.90
N GLU A 94 -15.79 -1.91 12.86
CA GLU A 94 -16.54 -1.28 13.93
C GLU A 94 -15.57 -0.53 14.87
N PRO A 95 -15.98 0.64 15.39
CA PRO A 95 -15.13 1.37 16.32
C PRO A 95 -14.93 0.60 17.62
N ASP A 96 -13.78 0.84 18.27
CA ASP A 96 -13.46 0.23 19.55
C ASP A 96 -14.51 0.66 20.60
N ALA A 97 -14.92 -0.29 21.44
CA ALA A 97 -15.90 -0.03 22.50
C ALA A 97 -15.43 1.03 23.50
N SER A 98 -14.11 1.25 23.62
CA SER A 98 -13.54 2.28 24.48
C SER A 98 -13.55 3.67 23.85
N SER A 99 -13.90 3.77 22.58
CA SER A 99 -13.93 5.02 21.83
C SER A 99 -15.28 5.71 22.02
N GLU A 100 -15.31 7.01 21.67
CA GLU A 100 -16.55 7.76 21.61
C GLU A 100 -17.27 7.40 20.32
N ASN A 101 -18.26 6.55 20.43
CA ASN A 101 -18.98 6.00 19.28
C ASN A 101 -20.15 6.88 18.86
N LEU A 102 -20.36 6.94 17.55
CA LEU A 102 -21.51 7.62 16.97
C LEU A 102 -22.48 6.58 16.43
N THR A 103 -23.76 6.78 16.72
CA THR A 103 -24.82 5.96 16.17
C THR A 103 -25.61 6.79 15.16
N TRP A 104 -26.27 6.10 14.25
CA TRP A 104 -27.09 6.77 13.25
C TRP A 104 -28.39 6.00 13.08
N THR A 105 -29.41 6.69 12.58
CA THR A 105 -30.71 6.08 12.33
C THR A 105 -31.19 6.45 10.93
N GLN A 106 -31.97 5.55 10.34
CA GLN A 106 -32.59 5.79 9.05
C GLN A 106 -33.83 6.65 9.23
N SER A 107 -33.99 7.65 8.36
CA SER A 107 -35.10 8.59 8.45
C SER A 107 -35.97 8.65 7.19
N TRP A 108 -35.81 7.69 6.29
CA TRP A 108 -36.67 7.58 5.11
C TRP A 108 -37.60 6.38 5.17
#